data_cebec00f1156c505d5d17561cd01d67c
#
_entry.id   cebec00f1156c505d5d17561cd01d67c
#
_cell.length_a   1.000
_cell.length_b   1.000
_cell.length_c   1.000
_cell.angle_alpha   90.00
_cell.angle_beta   90.00
_cell.angle_gamma   90.00
#
_symmetry.space_group_name_H-M   'P 1'
#
loop_
_entity.id
_entity.type
_entity.pdbx_description
1 polymer ?
#
loop_
_entity_poly.entity_id
_entity_poly.type
_entity_poly.pdbx_seq_one_letter_code
_entity_poly.pdbx_strand_id
1 'polypeptide(L)'
;MKDRKVLILLIFMLIAALTAGCGGNKPGDEAQPSAEAEMVIGIPKVTESFDFYYTPNGFESISMSQVYDTLVIKDKNGETAPSLAERFEISPDGKTYTFFLRENAYFSDGTQFTAADAKFSIDQAMESPYTSWAYAAVNKCEIVDEFTIVIEMKMPNVGFIEYLSNIYYSAMLSENAVTSFAGDYGKSVDKIVGTGPYIVTDWRPGEYVVYKSNPDYFKGEPAIKNVRLKTITDTNAAIIALQTGEIHAYFNDIPGISRTTISNAANLNMVSFPSTIFFNIIMNVEDGPFADLKLRQAVAYAVDRQQMLIVGVEGHGAVADYPGGRQGRTIGDPMIKTWYDVNIEKAIELVKEAGMEGKAVTIKTYASDPYPKLATLLQDALTRIGLKADVQLMERGAFIDEALTKGQYEIGIVRWAAGTKDMDEIMFGSLATDSIGIAGNWSWYSNPAMDELLVKAAGETSPETRKQLYAEAIKIYTEDIPQVPLYYPDGSRAYSTKLVIEEGNVEYDRVFDYSWAN
;
A
#
# COMPACT_ATOMS: atom_id res chain seq x y z
N MET A 1 -75.42 16.12 -7.17
CA MET A 1 -75.00 16.86 -5.94
C MET A 1 -74.65 15.95 -4.73
N LYS A 2 -74.91 14.66 -4.79
CA LYS A 2 -74.54 13.72 -3.70
C LYS A 2 -73.05 13.26 -3.77
N ASP A 3 -72.50 13.16 -4.93
CA ASP A 3 -71.15 12.58 -5.11
C ASP A 3 -70.01 13.53 -4.77
N ARG A 4 -70.27 14.85 -4.78
CA ARG A 4 -69.23 15.84 -4.37
C ARG A 4 -68.99 15.92 -2.84
N LYS A 5 -70.01 15.57 -2.03
CA LYS A 5 -69.87 15.60 -0.54
C LYS A 5 -69.11 14.37 -0.01
N VAL A 6 -69.21 13.24 -0.68
CA VAL A 6 -68.45 12.00 -0.34
C VAL A 6 -66.97 12.15 -0.67
N LEU A 7 -66.65 12.82 -1.80
CA LEU A 7 -65.24 13.05 -2.17
C LEU A 7 -64.53 14.02 -1.24
N ILE A 8 -65.22 15.04 -0.72
CA ILE A 8 -64.64 15.98 0.27
C ILE A 8 -64.43 15.34 1.62
N LEU A 9 -65.30 14.40 2.05
CA LEU A 9 -65.12 13.67 3.31
C LEU A 9 -63.95 12.70 3.27
N LEU A 10 -63.69 12.05 2.11
CA LEU A 10 -62.53 11.18 1.91
C LEU A 10 -61.19 11.94 1.86
N ILE A 11 -61.18 13.15 1.32
CA ILE A 11 -59.99 14.03 1.31
C ILE A 11 -59.66 14.53 2.72
N PHE A 12 -60.67 14.85 3.55
CA PHE A 12 -60.44 15.25 4.93
C PHE A 12 -59.99 14.10 5.84
N MET A 13 -60.41 12.86 5.59
CA MET A 13 -59.88 11.69 6.31
C MET A 13 -58.45 11.34 5.91
N LEU A 14 -58.04 11.58 4.66
CA LEU A 14 -56.66 11.36 4.22
C LEU A 14 -55.68 12.40 4.75
N ILE A 15 -56.12 13.65 4.97
CA ILE A 15 -55.31 14.74 5.55
C ILE A 15 -55.16 14.57 7.07
N ALA A 16 -56.19 14.03 7.77
CA ALA A 16 -56.10 13.75 9.21
C ALA A 16 -55.16 12.54 9.54
N ALA A 17 -54.93 11.63 8.61
CA ALA A 17 -53.96 10.53 8.77
C ALA A 17 -52.49 10.96 8.54
N LEU A 18 -52.24 12.10 7.87
CA LEU A 18 -50.90 12.63 7.63
C LEU A 18 -50.36 13.56 8.72
N THR A 19 -51.21 14.01 9.69
CA THR A 19 -50.78 14.89 10.77
C THR A 19 -50.56 14.18 12.13
N ALA A 20 -50.82 12.89 12.24
CA ALA A 20 -50.61 12.12 13.46
C ALA A 20 -49.23 11.39 13.52
N GLY A 21 -48.35 11.64 12.55
CA GLY A 21 -47.03 10.98 12.44
C GLY A 21 -45.81 11.87 12.65
N CYS A 22 -45.98 13.16 13.05
CA CYS A 22 -44.86 14.01 13.42
C CYS A 22 -44.70 14.04 14.95
N GLY A 23 -44.29 12.94 15.53
CA GLY A 23 -43.56 12.94 16.80
C GLY A 23 -42.20 13.57 16.53
N GLY A 24 -42.00 14.82 17.04
CA GLY A 24 -40.74 15.52 16.87
C GLY A 24 -39.60 14.75 17.51
N ASN A 25 -38.74 14.15 16.69
CA ASN A 25 -37.40 13.82 17.11
C ASN A 25 -36.67 15.11 17.42
N LYS A 26 -36.26 15.28 18.67
CA LYS A 26 -35.29 16.30 19.05
C LYS A 26 -34.02 16.06 18.23
N PRO A 27 -33.37 17.09 17.71
CA PRO A 27 -32.05 16.94 17.12
C PRO A 27 -31.11 16.52 18.27
N GLY A 28 -30.67 15.26 18.30
CA GLY A 28 -29.75 14.80 19.32
C GLY A 28 -29.73 13.30 19.66
N ASP A 29 -30.77 12.54 19.31
CA ASP A 29 -30.77 11.09 19.55
C ASP A 29 -30.72 10.32 18.23
N GLU A 30 -29.58 10.32 17.54
CA GLU A 30 -29.28 9.22 16.63
C GLU A 30 -28.98 8.00 17.51
N ALA A 31 -29.82 6.97 17.43
CA ALA A 31 -29.57 5.69 18.11
C ALA A 31 -28.18 5.17 17.72
N GLN A 32 -27.38 4.83 18.73
CA GLN A 32 -26.06 4.23 18.51
C GLN A 32 -26.23 2.91 17.73
N PRO A 33 -25.32 2.58 16.80
CA PRO A 33 -25.35 1.32 16.09
C PRO A 33 -25.27 0.15 17.08
N SER A 34 -26.16 -0.85 16.94
CA SER A 34 -26.05 -2.09 17.70
C SER A 34 -24.85 -2.90 17.19
N ALA A 35 -24.38 -3.86 17.99
CA ALA A 35 -23.33 -4.80 17.55
C ALA A 35 -23.74 -5.62 16.30
N GLU A 36 -25.04 -5.71 16.01
CA GLU A 36 -25.63 -6.33 14.82
C GLU A 36 -25.65 -5.39 13.59
N ALA A 37 -25.34 -4.09 13.75
CA ALA A 37 -25.30 -3.15 12.63
C ALA A 37 -24.20 -3.51 11.64
N GLU A 38 -24.49 -3.39 10.35
CA GLU A 38 -23.51 -3.63 9.29
C GLU A 38 -22.57 -2.42 9.17
N MET A 39 -21.27 -2.64 9.31
CA MET A 39 -20.26 -1.62 8.97
C MET A 39 -19.97 -1.67 7.47
N VAL A 40 -20.21 -0.56 6.78
CA VAL A 40 -19.93 -0.44 5.34
C VAL A 40 -18.65 0.37 5.13
N ILE A 41 -17.71 -0.18 4.40
CA ILE A 41 -16.42 0.46 4.06
C ILE A 41 -16.31 0.61 2.55
N GLY A 42 -16.03 1.81 2.08
CA GLY A 42 -15.66 2.05 0.69
C GLY A 42 -14.18 1.74 0.46
N ILE A 43 -13.87 1.05 -0.63
CA ILE A 43 -12.50 0.80 -1.10
C ILE A 43 -12.43 1.02 -2.62
N PRO A 44 -11.26 1.35 -3.19
CA PRO A 44 -11.16 1.57 -4.64
C PRO A 44 -11.51 0.35 -5.47
N LYS A 45 -11.20 -0.85 -4.98
CA LYS A 45 -11.50 -2.11 -5.70
C LYS A 45 -11.63 -3.27 -4.71
N VAL A 46 -12.78 -3.94 -4.74
CA VAL A 46 -12.99 -5.23 -4.08
C VAL A 46 -12.37 -6.33 -4.94
N THR A 47 -11.86 -7.38 -4.31
CA THR A 47 -11.21 -8.49 -5.02
C THR A 47 -12.16 -9.20 -6.00
N GLU A 48 -11.58 -9.67 -7.10
CA GLU A 48 -12.25 -10.51 -8.10
C GLU A 48 -12.03 -12.02 -7.85
N SER A 49 -11.12 -12.35 -6.90
CA SER A 49 -10.82 -13.72 -6.49
C SER A 49 -10.24 -13.72 -5.08
N PHE A 50 -10.52 -14.76 -4.31
CA PHE A 50 -9.86 -15.05 -3.02
C PHE A 50 -8.75 -16.10 -3.15
N ASP A 51 -8.35 -16.46 -4.36
CA ASP A 51 -7.13 -17.24 -4.59
C ASP A 51 -5.92 -16.33 -4.44
N PHE A 52 -5.39 -16.25 -3.22
CA PHE A 52 -4.45 -15.23 -2.79
C PHE A 52 -3.19 -15.17 -3.67
N TYR A 53 -2.53 -16.31 -3.88
CA TYR A 53 -1.24 -16.33 -4.58
C TYR A 53 -1.37 -16.21 -6.11
N TYR A 54 -2.58 -16.29 -6.65
CA TYR A 54 -2.87 -16.14 -8.08
C TYR A 54 -3.75 -14.94 -8.40
N THR A 55 -3.91 -14.02 -7.44
CA THR A 55 -4.62 -12.75 -7.62
C THR A 55 -3.63 -11.58 -7.51
N PRO A 56 -3.69 -10.56 -8.39
CA PRO A 56 -2.84 -9.38 -8.29
C PRO A 56 -2.96 -8.70 -6.92
N ASN A 57 -1.84 -8.32 -6.33
CA ASN A 57 -1.82 -7.59 -5.06
C ASN A 57 -2.11 -6.10 -5.28
N GLY A 58 -2.83 -5.50 -4.35
CA GLY A 58 -3.23 -4.10 -4.40
C GLY A 58 -4.37 -3.85 -3.43
N PHE A 59 -5.36 -3.05 -3.83
CA PHE A 59 -6.56 -2.83 -3.00
C PHE A 59 -7.35 -4.11 -2.73
N GLU A 60 -7.20 -5.13 -3.57
CA GLU A 60 -7.75 -6.48 -3.41
C GLU A 60 -7.34 -7.13 -2.08
N SER A 61 -6.13 -6.86 -1.61
CA SER A 61 -5.61 -7.39 -0.33
C SER A 61 -6.40 -6.90 0.87
N ILE A 62 -7.06 -5.73 0.80
CA ILE A 62 -7.97 -5.25 1.84
C ILE A 62 -9.14 -6.23 2.04
N SER A 63 -9.66 -6.79 0.94
CA SER A 63 -10.70 -7.82 1.01
C SER A 63 -10.17 -9.11 1.64
N MET A 64 -8.96 -9.51 1.27
CA MET A 64 -8.35 -10.77 1.70
C MET A 64 -7.88 -10.73 3.16
N SER A 65 -7.44 -9.55 3.66
CA SER A 65 -6.97 -9.37 5.05
C SER A 65 -8.04 -9.62 6.12
N GLN A 66 -9.31 -9.68 5.73
CA GLN A 66 -10.40 -10.03 6.64
C GLN A 66 -10.58 -11.57 6.76
N VAL A 67 -10.07 -12.32 5.79
CA VAL A 67 -10.26 -13.78 5.67
C VAL A 67 -9.02 -14.58 6.03
N TYR A 68 -7.85 -14.04 5.74
CA TYR A 68 -6.57 -14.72 5.92
C TYR A 68 -5.71 -14.03 6.98
N ASP A 69 -4.94 -14.84 7.70
CA ASP A 69 -3.88 -14.36 8.59
C ASP A 69 -2.50 -14.69 8.03
N THR A 70 -1.50 -14.05 8.61
CA THR A 70 -0.07 -14.26 8.37
C THR A 70 0.58 -14.98 9.57
N LEU A 71 1.79 -15.50 9.42
CA LEU A 71 2.54 -16.10 10.54
C LEU A 71 2.82 -15.09 11.65
N VAL A 72 3.22 -13.90 11.28
CA VAL A 72 3.48 -12.75 12.16
C VAL A 72 2.76 -11.53 11.60
N ILE A 73 2.60 -10.48 12.39
CA ILE A 73 1.82 -9.30 12.03
C ILE A 73 2.51 -8.04 12.53
N LYS A 74 2.13 -6.89 12.02
CA LYS A 74 2.47 -5.60 12.64
C LYS A 74 1.46 -5.26 13.74
N ASP A 75 1.98 -4.92 14.91
CA ASP A 75 1.18 -4.35 15.99
C ASP A 75 0.90 -2.86 15.73
N LYS A 76 0.15 -2.22 16.61
CA LYS A 76 -0.20 -0.79 16.53
C LYS A 76 1.00 0.16 16.58
N ASN A 77 2.18 -0.30 17.02
CA ASN A 77 3.41 0.49 17.04
C ASN A 77 4.25 0.26 15.76
N GLY A 78 3.83 -0.66 14.90
CA GLY A 78 4.55 -1.07 13.70
C GLY A 78 5.63 -2.13 13.96
N GLU A 79 5.66 -2.71 15.16
CA GLU A 79 6.61 -3.78 15.50
C GLU A 79 6.06 -5.14 15.06
N THR A 80 6.97 -6.05 14.68
CA THR A 80 6.57 -7.42 14.31
C THR A 80 6.14 -8.20 15.55
N ALA A 81 4.93 -8.70 15.54
CA ALA A 81 4.27 -9.40 16.63
C ALA A 81 3.75 -10.79 16.20
N PRO A 82 3.54 -11.71 17.14
CA PRO A 82 2.93 -13.01 16.89
C PRO A 82 1.53 -12.92 16.27
N SER A 83 1.25 -13.83 15.29
CA SER A 83 -0.09 -14.06 14.73
C SER A 83 -0.41 -15.55 14.73
N LEU A 84 -0.42 -16.24 13.59
CA LEU A 84 -0.56 -17.71 13.56
C LEU A 84 0.65 -18.43 14.17
N ALA A 85 1.83 -17.83 14.15
CA ALA A 85 2.93 -18.25 15.02
C ALA A 85 2.77 -17.61 16.40
N GLU A 86 2.86 -18.41 17.47
CA GLU A 86 2.88 -17.96 18.86
C GLU A 86 4.18 -17.24 19.22
N ARG A 87 5.27 -17.73 18.65
CA ARG A 87 6.61 -17.16 18.73
C ARG A 87 7.43 -17.53 17.50
N PHE A 88 8.50 -16.79 17.28
CA PHE A 88 9.46 -17.09 16.23
C PHE A 88 10.88 -16.79 16.71
N GLU A 89 11.85 -17.40 16.06
CA GLU A 89 13.28 -17.24 16.33
C GLU A 89 14.01 -17.03 15.01
N ILE A 90 14.97 -16.11 15.01
CA ILE A 90 15.86 -15.87 13.86
C ILE A 90 17.27 -16.23 14.32
N SER A 91 17.96 -17.07 13.56
CA SER A 91 19.35 -17.44 13.88
C SER A 91 20.27 -16.22 13.82
N PRO A 92 21.34 -16.19 14.62
CA PRO A 92 22.26 -15.05 14.68
C PRO A 92 22.90 -14.68 13.34
N ASP A 93 22.97 -15.61 12.40
CA ASP A 93 23.47 -15.38 11.04
C ASP A 93 22.38 -14.95 10.04
N GLY A 94 21.14 -14.74 10.50
CA GLY A 94 20.01 -14.31 9.68
C GLY A 94 19.57 -15.29 8.59
N LYS A 95 19.99 -16.58 8.67
CA LYS A 95 19.72 -17.58 7.63
C LYS A 95 18.63 -18.59 7.97
N THR A 96 18.17 -18.61 9.20
CA THR A 96 17.17 -19.59 9.64
C THR A 96 16.09 -18.88 10.44
N TYR A 97 14.85 -19.08 10.03
CA TYR A 97 13.66 -18.61 10.71
C TYR A 97 12.89 -19.82 11.23
N THR A 98 12.69 -19.91 12.54
CA THR A 98 11.88 -20.97 13.16
C THR A 98 10.58 -20.37 13.68
N PHE A 99 9.44 -20.90 13.25
CA PHE A 99 8.12 -20.49 13.69
C PHE A 99 7.46 -21.62 14.46
N PHE A 100 6.96 -21.28 15.65
CA PHE A 100 6.18 -22.16 16.51
C PHE A 100 4.71 -21.74 16.41
N LEU A 101 3.90 -22.61 15.81
CA LEU A 101 2.52 -22.30 15.43
C LEU A 101 1.57 -22.47 16.61
N ARG A 102 0.43 -21.77 16.56
CA ARG A 102 -0.63 -21.91 17.55
C ARG A 102 -1.39 -23.21 17.35
N GLU A 103 -1.68 -23.90 18.46
CA GLU A 103 -2.53 -25.08 18.45
C GLU A 103 -4.02 -24.75 18.45
N ASN A 104 -4.42 -23.50 18.72
CA ASN A 104 -5.81 -23.03 18.79
C ASN A 104 -6.26 -22.23 17.56
N ALA A 105 -5.56 -22.32 16.45
CA ALA A 105 -5.95 -21.67 15.20
C ALA A 105 -6.68 -22.67 14.29
N TYR A 106 -7.86 -22.27 13.81
CA TYR A 106 -8.70 -23.08 12.93
C TYR A 106 -9.11 -22.31 11.69
N PHE A 107 -9.25 -23.01 10.60
CA PHE A 107 -9.89 -22.48 9.40
C PHE A 107 -11.41 -22.38 9.56
N SER A 108 -12.05 -21.58 8.73
CA SER A 108 -13.50 -21.37 8.75
C SER A 108 -14.34 -22.63 8.43
N ASP A 109 -13.71 -23.68 7.91
CA ASP A 109 -14.33 -25.01 7.70
C ASP A 109 -14.19 -25.95 8.92
N GLY A 110 -13.53 -25.48 9.99
CA GLY A 110 -13.31 -26.21 11.24
C GLY A 110 -12.05 -27.09 11.25
N THR A 111 -11.26 -27.11 10.17
CA THR A 111 -9.97 -27.82 10.17
C THR A 111 -8.90 -27.00 10.92
N GLN A 112 -8.01 -27.69 11.63
CA GLN A 112 -6.94 -27.04 12.39
C GLN A 112 -5.81 -26.57 11.47
N PHE A 113 -5.29 -25.36 11.71
CA PHE A 113 -4.08 -24.86 11.05
C PHE A 113 -2.84 -25.55 11.59
N THR A 114 -2.01 -26.10 10.72
CA THR A 114 -0.81 -26.87 11.08
C THR A 114 0.42 -26.44 10.29
N ALA A 115 1.57 -27.06 10.58
CA ALA A 115 2.80 -26.86 9.84
C ALA A 115 2.70 -27.28 8.36
N ALA A 116 1.82 -28.20 8.01
CA ALA A 116 1.56 -28.58 6.63
C ALA A 116 0.97 -27.39 5.83
N ASP A 117 -0.04 -26.72 6.40
CA ASP A 117 -0.65 -25.55 5.76
C ASP A 117 0.32 -24.37 5.64
N ALA A 118 1.14 -24.16 6.69
CA ALA A 118 2.15 -23.10 6.68
C ALA A 118 3.21 -23.35 5.60
N LYS A 119 3.76 -24.57 5.52
CA LYS A 119 4.72 -24.96 4.48
C LYS A 119 4.09 -24.85 3.09
N PHE A 120 2.90 -25.39 2.89
CA PHE A 120 2.17 -25.29 1.63
C PHE A 120 2.05 -23.83 1.18
N SER A 121 1.66 -22.92 2.10
CA SER A 121 1.50 -21.50 1.80
C SER A 121 2.82 -20.84 1.39
N ILE A 122 3.92 -21.15 2.07
CA ILE A 122 5.26 -20.66 1.72
C ILE A 122 5.69 -21.17 0.34
N ASP A 123 5.47 -22.44 0.04
CA ASP A 123 5.78 -23.03 -1.26
C ASP A 123 4.96 -22.34 -2.38
N GLN A 124 3.65 -22.09 -2.16
CA GLN A 124 2.81 -21.33 -3.09
C GLN A 124 3.32 -19.89 -3.28
N ALA A 125 3.78 -19.24 -2.22
CA ALA A 125 4.33 -17.88 -2.30
C ALA A 125 5.62 -17.83 -3.15
N MET A 126 6.47 -18.85 -3.05
CA MET A 126 7.71 -18.97 -3.84
C MET A 126 7.43 -19.20 -5.34
N GLU A 127 6.31 -19.80 -5.69
CA GLU A 127 5.90 -20.10 -7.08
C GLU A 127 4.99 -19.03 -7.69
N SER A 128 4.37 -18.18 -6.88
CA SER A 128 3.40 -17.17 -7.31
C SER A 128 4.05 -16.13 -8.24
N PRO A 129 3.39 -15.76 -9.36
CA PRO A 129 3.86 -14.69 -10.23
C PRO A 129 3.84 -13.30 -9.57
N TYR A 130 3.14 -13.17 -8.43
CA TYR A 130 2.94 -11.89 -7.73
C TYR A 130 3.79 -11.74 -6.47
N THR A 131 4.20 -12.84 -5.82
CA THR A 131 4.93 -12.80 -4.54
C THR A 131 6.32 -13.45 -4.57
N SER A 132 6.65 -14.25 -5.59
CA SER A 132 7.92 -15.01 -5.67
C SER A 132 9.17 -14.15 -5.50
N TRP A 133 9.14 -12.90 -5.93
CA TRP A 133 10.24 -11.96 -5.76
C TRP A 133 10.53 -11.67 -4.26
N ALA A 134 9.50 -11.57 -3.41
CA ALA A 134 9.65 -11.37 -1.96
C ALA A 134 10.24 -12.62 -1.26
N TYR A 135 10.09 -13.78 -1.88
CA TYR A 135 10.62 -15.07 -1.41
C TYR A 135 11.88 -15.51 -2.15
N ALA A 136 12.47 -14.69 -3.01
CA ALA A 136 13.62 -15.05 -3.83
C ALA A 136 14.83 -15.52 -3.00
N ALA A 137 15.04 -14.97 -1.81
CA ALA A 137 16.09 -15.37 -0.87
C ALA A 137 15.79 -16.66 -0.10
N VAL A 138 14.57 -17.20 -0.15
CA VAL A 138 14.20 -18.45 0.53
C VAL A 138 14.81 -19.63 -0.23
N ASN A 139 15.50 -20.52 0.51
CA ASN A 139 16.01 -21.79 0.00
C ASN A 139 14.93 -22.87 0.06
N LYS A 140 14.35 -23.08 1.23
CA LYS A 140 13.29 -24.07 1.49
C LYS A 140 12.54 -23.77 2.77
N CYS A 141 11.33 -24.35 2.89
CA CYS A 141 10.58 -24.45 4.11
C CYS A 141 10.43 -25.92 4.50
N GLU A 142 10.73 -26.25 5.75
CA GLU A 142 10.67 -27.64 6.28
C GLU A 142 9.75 -27.73 7.49
N ILE A 143 9.04 -28.84 7.59
CA ILE A 143 8.24 -29.19 8.76
C ILE A 143 9.15 -29.92 9.75
N VAL A 144 9.23 -29.43 10.99
CA VAL A 144 9.94 -30.08 12.09
C VAL A 144 9.02 -31.02 12.85
N ASP A 145 7.81 -30.52 13.17
CA ASP A 145 6.73 -31.26 13.78
C ASP A 145 5.37 -30.62 13.36
N GLU A 146 4.27 -31.09 13.93
CA GLU A 146 2.91 -30.67 13.58
C GLU A 146 2.66 -29.16 13.71
N PHE A 147 3.40 -28.47 14.60
CA PHE A 147 3.27 -27.04 14.88
C PHE A 147 4.58 -26.26 14.79
N THR A 148 5.58 -26.82 14.12
CA THR A 148 6.88 -26.14 13.97
C THR A 148 7.36 -26.20 12.52
N ILE A 149 7.64 -25.04 11.92
CA ILE A 149 8.31 -24.93 10.62
C ILE A 149 9.64 -24.20 10.73
N VAL A 150 10.53 -24.51 9.81
CA VAL A 150 11.81 -23.83 9.62
C VAL A 150 11.91 -23.35 8.19
N ILE A 151 12.20 -22.07 8.00
CA ILE A 151 12.51 -21.46 6.70
C ILE A 151 14.01 -21.21 6.65
N GLU A 152 14.68 -21.83 5.70
CA GLU A 152 16.10 -21.62 5.42
C GLU A 152 16.29 -20.62 4.28
N MET A 153 17.22 -19.68 4.45
CA MET A 153 17.55 -18.67 3.46
C MET A 153 18.82 -19.03 2.69
N LYS A 154 18.87 -18.72 1.40
CA LYS A 154 20.07 -18.83 0.54
C LYS A 154 21.17 -17.89 1.02
N MET A 155 20.79 -16.69 1.43
CA MET A 155 21.64 -15.66 2.00
C MET A 155 20.92 -15.02 3.19
N PRO A 156 21.63 -14.38 4.14
CA PRO A 156 20.98 -13.66 5.21
C PRO A 156 20.05 -12.58 4.63
N ASN A 157 18.83 -12.48 5.17
CA ASN A 157 17.90 -11.39 4.85
C ASN A 157 17.06 -11.08 6.08
N VAL A 158 17.46 -10.09 6.86
CA VAL A 158 16.76 -9.72 8.11
C VAL A 158 15.44 -9.00 7.84
N GLY A 159 15.25 -8.44 6.64
CA GLY A 159 14.01 -7.82 6.20
C GLY A 159 12.91 -8.82 5.83
N PHE A 160 13.25 -10.12 5.71
CA PHE A 160 12.27 -11.14 5.28
C PHE A 160 11.07 -11.27 6.23
N ILE A 161 11.27 -11.04 7.53
CA ILE A 161 10.18 -11.04 8.51
C ILE A 161 9.10 -10.00 8.21
N GLU A 162 9.46 -8.89 7.56
CA GLU A 162 8.54 -7.83 7.15
C GLU A 162 7.57 -8.32 6.08
N TYR A 163 8.06 -9.10 5.09
CA TYR A 163 7.20 -9.73 4.08
C TYR A 163 6.24 -10.73 4.72
N LEU A 164 6.71 -11.52 5.69
CA LEU A 164 5.88 -12.49 6.41
C LEU A 164 4.82 -11.83 7.32
N SER A 165 5.00 -10.56 7.68
CA SER A 165 4.04 -9.80 8.50
C SER A 165 2.99 -9.07 7.68
N ASN A 166 3.13 -9.04 6.36
CA ASN A 166 2.29 -8.23 5.49
C ASN A 166 1.38 -9.09 4.62
N ILE A 167 0.08 -8.85 4.72
CA ILE A 167 -0.94 -9.55 3.95
C ILE A 167 -0.84 -9.34 2.43
N TYR A 168 -0.08 -8.35 1.96
CA TYR A 168 0.19 -8.18 0.53
C TYR A 168 1.11 -9.27 -0.05
N TYR A 169 1.90 -9.93 0.80
CA TYR A 169 2.92 -10.89 0.37
C TYR A 169 2.75 -12.28 0.98
N SER A 170 2.05 -12.38 2.11
CA SER A 170 1.97 -13.60 2.87
C SER A 170 0.54 -13.80 3.39
N ALA A 171 -0.04 -14.94 3.08
CA ALA A 171 -1.30 -15.42 3.65
C ALA A 171 -1.18 -16.92 3.89
N MET A 172 -1.67 -17.39 5.02
CA MET A 172 -1.69 -18.82 5.30
C MET A 172 -2.99 -19.43 4.78
N LEU A 173 -2.88 -20.40 3.88
CA LEU A 173 -3.97 -21.08 3.19
C LEU A 173 -4.13 -22.51 3.72
N SER A 174 -5.34 -23.06 3.65
CA SER A 174 -5.60 -24.47 3.91
C SER A 174 -5.13 -25.31 2.71
N GLU A 175 -4.12 -26.16 2.89
CA GLU A 175 -3.67 -27.11 1.88
C GLU A 175 -4.82 -28.01 1.41
N ASN A 176 -5.64 -28.50 2.36
CA ASN A 176 -6.77 -29.35 2.06
C ASN A 176 -7.83 -28.62 1.21
N ALA A 177 -8.17 -27.38 1.53
CA ALA A 177 -9.16 -26.61 0.77
C ALA A 177 -8.67 -26.29 -0.63
N VAL A 178 -7.42 -25.78 -0.78
CA VAL A 178 -6.84 -25.45 -2.09
C VAL A 178 -6.77 -26.68 -2.98
N THR A 179 -6.30 -27.83 -2.46
CA THR A 179 -6.17 -29.06 -3.23
C THR A 179 -7.51 -29.70 -3.56
N SER A 180 -8.47 -29.68 -2.63
CA SER A 180 -9.81 -30.28 -2.82
C SER A 180 -10.65 -29.49 -3.81
N PHE A 181 -10.60 -28.16 -3.78
CA PHE A 181 -11.31 -27.29 -4.72
C PHE A 181 -10.53 -27.10 -6.03
N ALA A 182 -9.24 -27.48 -6.04
CA ALA A 182 -8.35 -27.32 -7.19
C ALA A 182 -8.44 -25.89 -7.79
N GLY A 183 -8.53 -25.77 -9.10
CA GLY A 183 -8.61 -24.46 -9.77
C GLY A 183 -9.86 -23.61 -9.47
N ASP A 184 -10.76 -24.06 -8.59
CA ASP A 184 -11.95 -23.32 -8.17
C ASP A 184 -11.83 -22.69 -6.77
N TYR A 185 -10.72 -22.92 -6.06
CA TYR A 185 -10.47 -22.28 -4.76
C TYR A 185 -10.57 -20.74 -4.88
N GLY A 186 -11.24 -20.11 -3.93
CA GLY A 186 -11.39 -18.65 -3.89
C GLY A 186 -12.30 -18.03 -4.97
N LYS A 187 -13.04 -18.84 -5.76
CA LYS A 187 -13.90 -18.36 -6.86
C LYS A 187 -15.40 -18.30 -6.54
N SER A 188 -15.81 -18.84 -5.42
CA SER A 188 -17.19 -18.75 -4.89
C SER A 188 -17.18 -18.78 -3.37
N VAL A 189 -18.23 -18.26 -2.74
CA VAL A 189 -18.33 -18.09 -1.28
C VAL A 189 -18.06 -19.40 -0.53
N ASP A 190 -18.63 -20.51 -0.99
CA ASP A 190 -18.47 -21.85 -0.42
C ASP A 190 -17.07 -22.46 -0.59
N LYS A 191 -16.19 -21.82 -1.37
CA LYS A 191 -14.82 -22.26 -1.62
C LYS A 191 -13.77 -21.27 -1.08
N ILE A 192 -14.18 -20.38 -0.17
CA ILE A 192 -13.30 -19.44 0.51
C ILE A 192 -13.10 -19.96 1.93
N VAL A 193 -11.89 -20.42 2.24
CA VAL A 193 -11.53 -21.00 3.54
C VAL A 193 -10.28 -20.28 4.04
N GLY A 194 -10.37 -19.66 5.22
CA GLY A 194 -9.27 -18.94 5.84
C GLY A 194 -9.34 -18.99 7.36
N THR A 195 -8.26 -18.57 8.01
CA THR A 195 -8.15 -18.52 9.49
C THR A 195 -8.64 -17.20 10.08
N GLY A 196 -8.98 -16.23 9.25
CA GLY A 196 -9.15 -14.84 9.62
C GLY A 196 -10.35 -14.52 10.50
N PRO A 197 -10.43 -13.25 10.95
CA PRO A 197 -11.46 -12.78 11.88
C PRO A 197 -12.87 -12.75 11.27
N TYR A 198 -12.98 -12.85 9.96
CA TYR A 198 -14.27 -12.80 9.27
C TYR A 198 -14.41 -13.93 8.23
N ILE A 199 -15.66 -14.34 8.02
CA ILE A 199 -16.07 -15.34 7.04
C ILE A 199 -16.91 -14.65 5.97
N VAL A 200 -16.63 -14.90 4.71
CA VAL A 200 -17.41 -14.37 3.57
C VAL A 200 -18.79 -15.04 3.53
N THR A 201 -19.84 -14.24 3.45
CA THR A 201 -21.24 -14.73 3.39
C THR A 201 -21.95 -14.36 2.10
N ASP A 202 -21.53 -13.28 1.43
CA ASP A 202 -22.01 -12.88 0.12
C ASP A 202 -20.90 -12.11 -0.61
N TRP A 203 -20.83 -12.28 -1.91
CA TRP A 203 -19.77 -11.66 -2.70
C TRP A 203 -20.16 -11.50 -4.16
N ARG A 204 -19.96 -10.31 -4.67
CA ARG A 204 -20.00 -10.02 -6.10
C ARG A 204 -18.62 -9.48 -6.52
N PRO A 205 -17.86 -10.27 -7.29
CA PRO A 205 -16.49 -9.90 -7.72
C PRO A 205 -16.40 -8.49 -8.26
N GLY A 206 -15.44 -7.72 -7.76
CA GLY A 206 -15.20 -6.33 -8.18
C GLY A 206 -16.23 -5.29 -7.68
N GLU A 207 -17.37 -5.70 -7.12
CA GLU A 207 -18.42 -4.79 -6.66
C GLU A 207 -18.49 -4.68 -5.13
N TYR A 208 -18.71 -5.80 -4.44
CA TYR A 208 -18.76 -5.85 -2.98
C TYR A 208 -18.45 -7.23 -2.42
N VAL A 209 -18.13 -7.28 -1.13
CA VAL A 209 -18.06 -8.49 -0.34
C VAL A 209 -18.65 -8.25 1.04
N VAL A 210 -19.42 -9.22 1.54
CA VAL A 210 -20.08 -9.21 2.86
C VAL A 210 -19.45 -10.26 3.75
N TYR A 211 -19.15 -9.87 4.94
CA TYR A 211 -18.53 -10.71 5.95
C TYR A 211 -19.39 -10.79 7.20
N LYS A 212 -19.30 -11.92 7.88
CA LYS A 212 -19.73 -12.13 9.24
C LYS A 212 -18.53 -12.44 10.12
N SER A 213 -18.55 -11.98 11.39
CA SER A 213 -17.51 -12.30 12.36
C SER A 213 -17.32 -13.82 12.49
N ASN A 214 -16.05 -14.24 12.61
CA ASN A 214 -15.69 -15.61 12.94
C ASN A 214 -15.76 -15.77 14.48
N PRO A 215 -16.73 -16.53 15.03
CA PRO A 215 -16.86 -16.67 16.49
C PRO A 215 -15.70 -17.47 17.10
N ASP A 216 -15.03 -18.30 16.30
CA ASP A 216 -13.95 -19.19 16.72
C ASP A 216 -12.56 -18.62 16.39
N TYR A 217 -12.49 -17.31 16.08
CA TYR A 217 -11.22 -16.66 15.77
C TYR A 217 -10.26 -16.73 16.97
N PHE A 218 -9.03 -17.17 16.74
CA PHE A 218 -8.06 -17.47 17.79
C PHE A 218 -7.67 -16.26 18.66
N LYS A 219 -7.91 -15.01 18.20
CA LYS A 219 -7.75 -13.78 18.99
C LYS A 219 -9.05 -13.30 19.65
N GLY A 220 -10.13 -14.07 19.54
CA GLY A 220 -11.46 -13.72 19.97
C GLY A 220 -12.34 -13.16 18.85
N GLU A 221 -13.65 -13.26 19.02
CA GLU A 221 -14.61 -12.79 18.03
C GLU A 221 -14.57 -11.27 17.87
N PRO A 222 -14.52 -10.72 16.61
CA PRO A 222 -14.56 -9.29 16.35
C PRO A 222 -15.73 -8.57 17.02
N ALA A 223 -15.52 -7.33 17.48
CA ALA A 223 -16.56 -6.51 18.07
C ALA A 223 -17.66 -6.13 17.07
N ILE A 224 -17.30 -5.85 15.83
CA ILE A 224 -18.22 -5.58 14.72
C ILE A 224 -18.57 -6.91 14.05
N LYS A 225 -19.86 -7.28 14.08
CA LYS A 225 -20.31 -8.61 13.64
C LYS A 225 -20.53 -8.73 12.14
N ASN A 226 -20.92 -7.65 11.48
CA ASN A 226 -21.25 -7.63 10.06
C ASN A 226 -20.46 -6.51 9.36
N VAL A 227 -19.76 -6.85 8.31
CA VAL A 227 -18.92 -5.92 7.53
C VAL A 227 -19.24 -6.08 6.06
N ARG A 228 -19.34 -4.95 5.36
CA ARG A 228 -19.42 -4.90 3.89
C ARG A 228 -18.30 -4.04 3.35
N LEU A 229 -17.48 -4.58 2.48
CA LEU A 229 -16.61 -3.78 1.61
C LEU A 229 -17.33 -3.53 0.28
N LYS A 230 -17.27 -2.27 -0.19
CA LYS A 230 -17.95 -1.83 -1.42
C LYS A 230 -16.95 -1.08 -2.29
N THR A 231 -16.92 -1.40 -3.58
CA THR A 231 -16.10 -0.66 -4.55
C THR A 231 -16.65 0.75 -4.75
N ILE A 232 -15.80 1.75 -4.51
CA ILE A 232 -16.05 3.15 -4.82
C ILE A 232 -14.76 3.71 -5.44
N THR A 233 -14.73 3.82 -6.76
CA THR A 233 -13.54 4.25 -7.51
C THR A 233 -13.33 5.75 -7.51
N ASP A 234 -14.41 6.54 -7.43
CA ASP A 234 -14.35 8.01 -7.37
C ASP A 234 -14.28 8.48 -5.92
N THR A 235 -13.18 9.15 -5.55
CA THR A 235 -12.95 9.61 -4.18
C THR A 235 -13.95 10.69 -3.75
N ASN A 236 -14.45 11.54 -4.66
CA ASN A 236 -15.45 12.54 -4.29
C ASN A 236 -16.79 11.88 -3.96
N ALA A 237 -17.18 10.83 -4.73
CA ALA A 237 -18.36 10.03 -4.40
C ALA A 237 -18.21 9.35 -3.04
N ALA A 238 -17.02 8.81 -2.72
CA ALA A 238 -16.73 8.21 -1.41
C ALA A 238 -16.85 9.23 -0.27
N ILE A 239 -16.35 10.45 -0.46
CA ILE A 239 -16.47 11.53 0.54
C ILE A 239 -17.94 11.91 0.79
N ILE A 240 -18.75 12.02 -0.27
CA ILE A 240 -20.19 12.26 -0.15
C ILE A 240 -20.86 11.09 0.60
N ALA A 241 -20.54 9.86 0.28
CA ALA A 241 -21.07 8.67 0.95
C ALA A 241 -20.70 8.63 2.44
N LEU A 242 -19.48 9.06 2.80
CA LEU A 242 -19.08 9.25 4.22
C LEU A 242 -19.91 10.33 4.92
N GLN A 243 -20.06 11.50 4.30
CA GLN A 243 -20.82 12.63 4.88
C GLN A 243 -22.29 12.30 5.10
N THR A 244 -22.88 11.51 4.20
CA THR A 244 -24.28 11.05 4.29
C THR A 244 -24.46 9.83 5.19
N GLY A 245 -23.37 9.17 5.60
CA GLY A 245 -23.42 7.94 6.39
C GLY A 245 -23.77 6.68 5.59
N GLU A 246 -23.71 6.73 4.27
CA GLU A 246 -23.85 5.54 3.41
C GLU A 246 -22.70 4.57 3.60
N ILE A 247 -21.50 5.08 3.87
CA ILE A 247 -20.33 4.32 4.30
C ILE A 247 -19.79 4.85 5.63
N HIS A 248 -19.14 3.98 6.40
CA HIS A 248 -18.61 4.32 7.72
C HIS A 248 -17.10 4.58 7.70
N ALA A 249 -16.38 4.08 6.70
CA ALA A 249 -14.96 4.34 6.47
C ALA A 249 -14.64 4.31 4.98
N TYR A 250 -13.55 4.98 4.57
CA TYR A 250 -13.01 4.90 3.22
C TYR A 250 -11.52 4.57 3.28
N PHE A 251 -11.15 3.40 2.78
CA PHE A 251 -9.77 2.90 2.79
C PHE A 251 -9.06 3.26 1.49
N ASN A 252 -8.82 4.53 1.32
CA ASN A 252 -7.98 5.11 0.28
C ASN A 252 -7.50 6.48 0.75
N ASP A 253 -6.45 6.99 0.11
CA ASP A 253 -5.92 8.31 0.42
C ASP A 253 -6.91 9.42 0.08
N ILE A 254 -7.03 10.37 0.99
CA ILE A 254 -7.88 11.54 0.85
C ILE A 254 -7.07 12.67 0.20
N PRO A 255 -7.44 13.16 -1.00
CA PRO A 255 -6.79 14.30 -1.63
C PRO A 255 -6.78 15.52 -0.72
N GLY A 256 -5.72 16.32 -0.78
CA GLY A 256 -5.53 17.48 0.10
C GLY A 256 -6.71 18.45 0.09
N ILE A 257 -7.25 18.75 -1.11
CA ILE A 257 -8.44 19.61 -1.26
C ILE A 257 -9.65 19.12 -0.47
N SER A 258 -9.80 17.82 -0.29
CA SER A 258 -10.92 17.19 0.42
C SER A 258 -10.66 17.05 1.92
N ARG A 259 -9.41 17.15 2.38
CA ARG A 259 -9.05 16.99 3.80
C ARG A 259 -9.73 18.07 4.67
N THR A 260 -9.75 19.32 4.20
CA THR A 260 -10.44 20.42 4.88
C THR A 260 -11.95 20.15 4.99
N THR A 261 -12.55 19.61 3.94
CA THR A 261 -13.99 19.27 3.93
C THR A 261 -14.32 18.22 4.98
N ILE A 262 -13.51 17.18 5.08
CA ILE A 262 -13.68 16.10 6.07
C ILE A 262 -13.41 16.61 7.48
N SER A 263 -12.33 17.36 7.70
CA SER A 263 -11.98 17.90 9.02
C SER A 263 -13.02 18.86 9.60
N ASN A 264 -13.81 19.52 8.74
CA ASN A 264 -14.90 20.41 9.15
C ASN A 264 -16.23 19.67 9.37
N ALA A 265 -16.34 18.41 9.00
CA ALA A 265 -17.56 17.61 9.16
C ALA A 265 -17.65 17.05 10.59
N ALA A 266 -18.67 17.43 11.34
CA ALA A 266 -18.83 17.04 12.75
C ALA A 266 -19.01 15.52 12.98
N ASN A 267 -19.42 14.79 11.93
CA ASN A 267 -19.68 13.36 11.97
C ASN A 267 -18.53 12.51 11.39
N LEU A 268 -17.39 13.13 11.03
CA LEU A 268 -16.25 12.44 10.44
C LEU A 268 -14.97 12.68 11.24
N ASN A 269 -14.12 11.69 11.25
CA ASN A 269 -12.73 11.74 11.67
C ASN A 269 -11.82 11.54 10.46
N MET A 270 -10.60 12.08 10.53
CA MET A 270 -9.54 11.81 9.58
C MET A 270 -8.24 11.59 10.33
N VAL A 271 -7.50 10.58 9.93
CA VAL A 271 -6.14 10.32 10.39
C VAL A 271 -5.18 10.44 9.20
N SER A 272 -4.00 11.00 9.44
CA SER A 272 -2.88 11.01 8.51
C SER A 272 -1.70 10.27 9.12
N PHE A 273 -1.01 9.50 8.30
CA PHE A 273 0.17 8.73 8.70
C PHE A 273 1.24 8.77 7.61
N PRO A 274 2.53 8.61 7.93
CA PRO A 274 3.58 8.48 6.93
C PRO A 274 3.33 7.24 6.07
N SER A 275 3.25 7.41 4.74
CA SER A 275 3.10 6.27 3.83
C SER A 275 4.46 5.68 3.45
N THR A 276 4.42 4.47 2.87
CA THR A 276 5.57 3.80 2.23
C THR A 276 5.74 4.19 0.76
N ILE A 277 5.03 5.22 0.31
CA ILE A 277 5.10 5.72 -1.06
C ILE A 277 6.23 6.74 -1.19
N PHE A 278 6.95 6.65 -2.29
CA PHE A 278 8.05 7.52 -2.64
C PHE A 278 7.90 8.01 -4.08
N PHE A 279 7.82 9.31 -4.29
CA PHE A 279 7.79 9.92 -5.62
C PHE A 279 9.20 10.32 -6.05
N ASN A 280 9.54 10.05 -7.29
CA ASN A 280 10.86 10.35 -7.84
C ASN A 280 10.79 10.66 -9.35
N ILE A 281 11.80 11.38 -9.81
CA ILE A 281 12.12 11.47 -11.23
C ILE A 281 13.09 10.34 -11.53
N ILE A 282 12.75 9.49 -12.48
CA ILE A 282 13.63 8.48 -13.05
C ILE A 282 14.30 9.01 -14.32
N MET A 283 15.54 8.63 -14.54
CA MET A 283 16.31 8.94 -15.75
C MET A 283 16.89 7.63 -16.27
N ASN A 284 16.84 7.40 -17.58
CA ASN A 284 17.56 6.26 -18.15
C ASN A 284 19.06 6.59 -18.12
N VAL A 285 19.80 5.94 -17.20
CA VAL A 285 21.23 6.24 -17.02
C VAL A 285 22.14 5.29 -17.81
N GLU A 286 21.58 4.24 -18.41
CA GLU A 286 22.29 3.31 -19.28
C GLU A 286 22.45 3.90 -20.69
N ASP A 287 21.40 4.51 -21.23
CA ASP A 287 21.34 5.02 -22.59
C ASP A 287 20.73 6.42 -22.69
N GLY A 288 21.03 7.12 -23.79
CA GLY A 288 20.47 8.45 -24.05
C GLY A 288 21.17 9.60 -23.30
N PRO A 289 20.53 10.77 -23.23
CA PRO A 289 21.18 11.99 -22.73
C PRO A 289 21.53 11.92 -21.25
N PHE A 290 20.77 11.17 -20.44
CA PHE A 290 20.97 11.06 -18.99
C PHE A 290 21.99 9.99 -18.58
N ALA A 291 22.65 9.32 -19.54
CA ALA A 291 23.89 8.58 -19.28
C ALA A 291 25.02 9.52 -18.81
N ASP A 292 24.99 10.81 -19.22
CA ASP A 292 25.93 11.84 -18.75
C ASP A 292 25.57 12.29 -17.31
N LEU A 293 26.50 12.08 -16.37
CA LEU A 293 26.33 12.47 -14.96
C LEU A 293 26.11 13.99 -14.80
N LYS A 294 26.75 14.82 -15.63
CA LYS A 294 26.59 16.28 -15.55
C LYS A 294 25.14 16.68 -15.83
N LEU A 295 24.50 16.00 -16.78
CA LEU A 295 23.10 16.29 -17.07
C LEU A 295 22.18 15.85 -15.93
N ARG A 296 22.47 14.72 -15.29
CA ARG A 296 21.74 14.28 -14.09
C ARG A 296 21.94 15.28 -12.92
N GLN A 297 23.16 15.77 -12.72
CA GLN A 297 23.46 16.83 -11.74
C GLN A 297 22.70 18.11 -12.05
N ALA A 298 22.60 18.50 -13.34
CA ALA A 298 21.83 19.66 -13.74
C ALA A 298 20.35 19.54 -13.37
N VAL A 299 19.75 18.36 -13.57
CA VAL A 299 18.36 18.09 -13.13
C VAL A 299 18.24 18.18 -11.61
N ALA A 300 19.17 17.60 -10.84
CA ALA A 300 19.17 17.64 -9.39
C ALA A 300 19.23 19.07 -8.82
N TYR A 301 20.02 19.96 -9.45
CA TYR A 301 20.09 21.39 -9.09
C TYR A 301 18.89 22.21 -9.58
N ALA A 302 18.18 21.77 -10.64
CA ALA A 302 17.08 22.53 -11.24
C ALA A 302 15.74 22.31 -10.55
N VAL A 303 15.52 21.13 -9.95
CA VAL A 303 14.22 20.71 -9.46
C VAL A 303 13.95 21.23 -8.05
N ASP A 304 12.91 22.06 -7.90
CA ASP A 304 12.39 22.47 -6.59
C ASP A 304 11.45 21.39 -6.02
N ARG A 305 12.01 20.52 -5.18
CA ARG A 305 11.29 19.38 -4.56
C ARG A 305 10.19 19.83 -3.58
N GLN A 306 10.35 21.02 -2.95
CA GLN A 306 9.31 21.58 -2.10
C GLN A 306 8.09 22.01 -2.93
N GLN A 307 8.32 22.59 -4.11
CA GLN A 307 7.23 22.92 -5.03
C GLN A 307 6.57 21.64 -5.57
N MET A 308 7.35 20.59 -5.88
CA MET A 308 6.80 19.29 -6.28
C MET A 308 5.88 18.68 -5.19
N LEU A 309 6.29 18.75 -3.92
CA LEU A 309 5.46 18.30 -2.79
C LEU A 309 4.14 19.12 -2.68
N ILE A 310 4.23 20.45 -2.80
CA ILE A 310 3.05 21.33 -2.72
C ILE A 310 2.06 21.03 -3.86
N VAL A 311 2.56 20.88 -5.08
CA VAL A 311 1.70 20.65 -6.26
C VAL A 311 1.20 19.21 -6.33
N GLY A 312 2.02 18.24 -5.92
CA GLY A 312 1.69 16.81 -5.98
C GLY A 312 0.68 16.37 -4.94
N VAL A 313 0.83 16.86 -3.69
CA VAL A 313 0.02 16.41 -2.55
C VAL A 313 -0.36 17.56 -1.60
N GLU A 314 -0.39 18.80 -2.10
CA GLU A 314 -0.81 20.01 -1.35
C GLU A 314 0.00 20.21 -0.04
N GLY A 315 1.25 19.77 -0.03
CA GLY A 315 2.15 19.85 1.12
C GLY A 315 1.96 18.75 2.17
N HIS A 316 1.05 17.81 1.93
CA HIS A 316 0.85 16.68 2.85
C HIS A 316 1.90 15.58 2.63
N GLY A 317 2.99 15.66 3.36
CA GLY A 317 4.13 14.76 3.23
C GLY A 317 5.44 15.40 3.67
N ALA A 318 6.54 14.87 3.19
CA ALA A 318 7.88 15.41 3.41
C ALA A 318 8.72 15.33 2.14
N VAL A 319 9.61 16.30 1.94
CA VAL A 319 10.61 16.24 0.86
C VAL A 319 11.53 15.04 1.10
N ALA A 320 11.82 14.29 0.05
CA ALA A 320 12.68 13.11 0.09
C ALA A 320 14.13 13.46 -0.24
N ASP A 321 15.08 12.85 0.44
CA ASP A 321 16.52 12.99 0.15
C ASP A 321 17.12 11.73 -0.51
N TYR A 322 16.44 10.57 -0.45
CA TYR A 322 16.85 9.28 -1.04
C TYR A 322 15.64 8.35 -1.20
N PRO A 323 15.78 7.22 -1.95
CA PRO A 323 14.74 6.18 -1.98
C PRO A 323 14.52 5.59 -0.59
N GLY A 324 13.28 5.60 -0.10
CA GLY A 324 12.94 5.13 1.24
C GLY A 324 11.53 5.55 1.62
N GLY A 325 11.22 5.46 2.92
CA GLY A 325 10.04 6.04 3.52
C GLY A 325 10.36 7.34 4.24
N ARG A 326 9.35 7.95 4.87
CA ARG A 326 9.56 9.16 5.67
C ARG A 326 10.61 8.92 6.75
N GLN A 327 11.56 9.84 6.86
CA GLN A 327 12.69 9.74 7.78
C GLN A 327 12.26 9.38 9.20
N GLY A 328 12.97 8.41 9.82
CA GLY A 328 12.69 7.89 11.15
C GLY A 328 11.49 6.94 11.26
N ARG A 329 10.85 6.60 10.15
CA ARG A 329 9.73 5.64 10.07
C ARG A 329 10.06 4.38 9.31
N THR A 330 11.24 4.34 8.65
CA THR A 330 11.70 3.20 7.87
C THR A 330 12.77 2.44 8.64
N ILE A 331 12.65 1.12 8.69
CA ILE A 331 13.61 0.24 9.36
C ILE A 331 14.94 0.30 8.60
N GLY A 332 16.04 0.55 9.32
CA GLY A 332 17.37 0.71 8.72
C GLY A 332 17.66 2.12 8.19
N ASP A 333 16.71 3.06 8.31
CA ASP A 333 16.90 4.45 7.87
C ASP A 333 18.04 5.15 8.66
N PRO A 334 19.11 5.62 7.97
CA PRO A 334 20.22 6.33 8.62
C PRO A 334 19.89 7.78 8.98
N MET A 335 18.73 8.32 8.53
CA MET A 335 18.25 9.67 8.80
C MET A 335 19.25 10.77 8.40
N ILE A 336 19.88 10.61 7.25
CA ILE A 336 20.86 11.59 6.73
C ILE A 336 20.21 12.56 5.74
N LYS A 337 20.75 13.79 5.69
CA LYS A 337 20.35 14.80 4.70
C LYS A 337 21.50 15.00 3.71
N THR A 338 21.31 14.62 2.46
CA THR A 338 22.39 14.53 1.49
C THR A 338 22.09 15.17 0.12
N TRP A 339 20.86 15.66 -0.08
CA TRP A 339 20.45 16.08 -1.43
C TRP A 339 20.82 17.53 -1.75
N TYR A 340 20.86 17.82 -3.06
CA TYR A 340 21.23 19.11 -3.64
C TYR A 340 20.20 20.21 -3.32
N ASP A 341 20.70 21.40 -3.02
CA ASP A 341 19.87 22.61 -2.98
C ASP A 341 19.67 23.17 -4.41
N VAL A 342 18.53 23.82 -4.65
CA VAL A 342 18.23 24.44 -5.96
C VAL A 342 19.29 25.48 -6.32
N ASN A 343 19.91 25.31 -7.50
CA ASN A 343 20.91 26.23 -8.04
C ASN A 343 20.84 26.26 -9.58
N ILE A 344 20.02 27.16 -10.11
CA ILE A 344 19.75 27.24 -11.54
C ILE A 344 21.01 27.66 -12.35
N GLU A 345 21.85 28.53 -11.82
CA GLU A 345 23.08 28.96 -12.48
C GLU A 345 24.03 27.77 -12.65
N LYS A 346 24.22 26.96 -11.60
CA LYS A 346 25.05 25.75 -11.69
C LYS A 346 24.45 24.70 -12.64
N ALA A 347 23.14 24.57 -12.67
CA ALA A 347 22.45 23.65 -13.57
C ALA A 347 22.65 24.06 -15.05
N ILE A 348 22.57 25.36 -15.37
CA ILE A 348 22.83 25.88 -16.73
C ILE A 348 24.29 25.61 -17.14
N GLU A 349 25.25 25.82 -16.24
CA GLU A 349 26.65 25.51 -16.49
C GLU A 349 26.85 24.04 -16.86
N LEU A 350 26.27 23.14 -16.07
CA LEU A 350 26.34 21.68 -16.28
C LEU A 350 25.70 21.23 -17.60
N VAL A 351 24.54 21.81 -17.99
CA VAL A 351 23.91 21.54 -19.30
C VAL A 351 24.83 21.94 -20.45
N LYS A 352 25.54 23.09 -20.35
CA LYS A 352 26.53 23.53 -21.35
C LYS A 352 27.74 22.60 -21.39
N GLU A 353 28.27 22.22 -20.23
CA GLU A 353 29.40 21.27 -20.15
C GLU A 353 29.04 19.88 -20.72
N ALA A 354 27.80 19.45 -20.59
CA ALA A 354 27.28 18.22 -21.21
C ALA A 354 26.99 18.37 -22.73
N GLY A 355 27.12 19.58 -23.29
CA GLY A 355 26.81 19.85 -24.70
C GLY A 355 25.32 19.72 -25.05
N MET A 356 24.43 19.88 -24.07
CA MET A 356 23.00 19.66 -24.20
C MET A 356 22.17 20.95 -24.34
N GLU A 357 22.82 22.14 -24.36
CA GLU A 357 22.11 23.41 -24.52
C GLU A 357 21.26 23.42 -25.81
N GLY A 358 19.97 23.72 -25.66
CA GLY A 358 18.99 23.76 -26.75
C GLY A 358 18.59 22.40 -27.32
N LYS A 359 19.03 21.28 -26.75
CA LYS A 359 18.63 19.93 -27.15
C LYS A 359 17.26 19.56 -26.62
N ALA A 360 16.56 18.75 -27.40
CA ALA A 360 15.24 18.20 -26.98
C ALA A 360 15.43 17.05 -26.00
N VAL A 361 14.52 16.96 -25.01
CA VAL A 361 14.34 15.83 -24.10
C VAL A 361 12.85 15.56 -23.91
N THR A 362 12.46 14.30 -23.77
CA THR A 362 11.07 13.89 -23.60
C THR A 362 10.80 13.38 -22.18
N ILE A 363 9.87 14.05 -21.51
CA ILE A 363 9.36 13.63 -20.19
C ILE A 363 8.20 12.67 -20.44
N LYS A 364 8.36 11.38 -20.09
CA LYS A 364 7.28 10.39 -20.13
C LYS A 364 6.71 10.14 -18.74
N THR A 365 5.38 10.15 -18.59
CA THR A 365 4.73 9.81 -17.31
C THR A 365 3.26 9.45 -17.52
N TYR A 366 2.57 9.10 -16.42
CA TYR A 366 1.16 8.73 -16.44
C TYR A 366 0.24 9.92 -16.76
N ALA A 367 -0.89 9.64 -17.41
CA ALA A 367 -1.93 10.65 -17.71
C ALA A 367 -2.85 10.97 -16.50
N SER A 368 -2.74 10.24 -15.40
CA SER A 368 -3.54 10.45 -14.18
C SER A 368 -2.88 11.44 -13.22
N ASP A 369 -3.69 12.11 -12.36
CA ASP A 369 -3.17 12.95 -11.27
C ASP A 369 -2.31 12.13 -10.28
N PRO A 370 -1.24 12.74 -9.72
CA PRO A 370 -0.78 14.13 -9.89
C PRO A 370 0.25 14.31 -11.03
N TYR A 371 0.54 13.28 -11.83
CA TYR A 371 1.66 13.25 -12.76
C TYR A 371 1.66 14.36 -13.82
N PRO A 372 0.54 14.76 -14.46
CA PRO A 372 0.55 15.85 -15.44
C PRO A 372 0.99 17.19 -14.83
N LYS A 373 0.60 17.46 -13.58
CA LYS A 373 0.98 18.67 -12.84
C LYS A 373 2.48 18.67 -12.52
N LEU A 374 3.01 17.53 -12.06
CA LEU A 374 4.43 17.37 -11.76
C LEU A 374 5.28 17.43 -13.04
N ALA A 375 4.79 16.84 -14.14
CA ALA A 375 5.47 16.91 -15.43
C ALA A 375 5.58 18.34 -15.96
N THR A 376 4.56 19.18 -15.75
CA THR A 376 4.60 20.61 -16.10
C THR A 376 5.69 21.34 -15.31
N LEU A 377 5.83 21.07 -14.01
CA LEU A 377 6.89 21.65 -13.19
C LEU A 377 8.29 21.18 -13.64
N LEU A 378 8.43 19.90 -13.97
CA LEU A 378 9.68 19.35 -14.48
C LEU A 378 10.02 19.97 -15.83
N GLN A 379 9.04 20.13 -16.73
CA GLN A 379 9.22 20.80 -18.03
C GLN A 379 9.73 22.23 -17.86
N ASP A 380 9.13 23.00 -16.94
CA ASP A 380 9.59 24.36 -16.62
C ASP A 380 11.05 24.35 -16.10
N ALA A 381 11.36 23.46 -15.14
CA ALA A 381 12.69 23.34 -14.59
C ALA A 381 13.74 23.02 -15.67
N LEU A 382 13.47 22.05 -16.54
CA LEU A 382 14.37 21.68 -17.64
C LEU A 382 14.50 22.81 -18.69
N THR A 383 13.43 23.52 -18.99
CA THR A 383 13.44 24.65 -19.92
C THR A 383 14.27 25.82 -19.37
N ARG A 384 14.16 26.12 -18.09
CA ARG A 384 14.93 27.17 -17.39
C ARG A 384 16.44 26.92 -17.43
N ILE A 385 16.87 25.66 -17.47
CA ILE A 385 18.31 25.32 -17.57
C ILE A 385 18.80 25.15 -19.00
N GLY A 386 17.98 25.47 -20.01
CA GLY A 386 18.37 25.54 -21.42
C GLY A 386 18.09 24.29 -22.25
N LEU A 387 17.30 23.34 -21.76
CA LEU A 387 16.80 22.19 -22.54
C LEU A 387 15.47 22.54 -23.24
N LYS A 388 15.11 21.77 -24.28
CA LYS A 388 13.77 21.82 -24.89
C LYS A 388 13.00 20.59 -24.43
N ALA A 389 12.20 20.75 -23.36
CA ALA A 389 11.50 19.65 -22.75
C ALA A 389 10.07 19.52 -23.30
N ASP A 390 9.72 18.34 -23.80
CA ASP A 390 8.38 17.97 -24.22
C ASP A 390 7.77 16.95 -23.25
N VAL A 391 6.44 17.02 -23.01
CA VAL A 391 5.72 16.11 -22.10
C VAL A 391 4.88 15.14 -22.91
N GLN A 392 5.08 13.84 -22.69
CA GLN A 392 4.27 12.76 -23.23
C GLN A 392 3.53 12.06 -22.08
N LEU A 393 2.22 12.31 -21.97
CA LEU A 393 1.35 11.61 -21.03
C LEU A 393 0.89 10.29 -21.63
N MET A 394 0.98 9.21 -20.85
CA MET A 394 0.71 7.85 -21.31
C MET A 394 -0.34 7.17 -20.44
N GLU A 395 -1.09 6.25 -21.03
CA GLU A 395 -1.90 5.29 -20.28
C GLU A 395 -0.98 4.39 -19.43
N ARG A 396 -1.47 3.94 -18.27
CA ARG A 396 -0.66 3.23 -17.29
C ARG A 396 0.04 1.98 -17.85
N GLY A 397 -0.71 1.13 -18.55
CA GLY A 397 -0.17 -0.13 -19.10
C GLY A 397 0.90 0.13 -20.16
N ALA A 398 0.66 1.09 -21.05
CA ALA A 398 1.61 1.50 -22.08
C ALA A 398 2.90 2.07 -21.48
N PHE A 399 2.80 2.90 -20.43
CA PHE A 399 3.97 3.46 -19.76
C PHE A 399 4.80 2.37 -19.06
N ILE A 400 4.14 1.43 -18.37
CA ILE A 400 4.83 0.31 -17.72
C ILE A 400 5.58 -0.55 -18.75
N ASP A 401 4.94 -0.92 -19.85
CA ASP A 401 5.57 -1.76 -20.87
C ASP A 401 6.71 -1.03 -21.59
N GLU A 402 6.46 0.17 -22.09
CA GLU A 402 7.42 0.91 -22.91
C GLU A 402 8.57 1.50 -22.09
N ALA A 403 8.25 2.25 -21.03
CA ALA A 403 9.24 2.98 -20.25
C ALA A 403 9.89 2.09 -19.17
N LEU A 404 9.09 1.48 -18.31
CA LEU A 404 9.63 0.82 -17.12
C LEU A 404 10.20 -0.57 -17.44
N THR A 405 9.55 -1.33 -18.34
CA THR A 405 9.99 -2.70 -18.69
C THR A 405 11.06 -2.71 -19.77
N LYS A 406 10.95 -1.85 -20.80
CA LYS A 406 11.85 -1.83 -21.96
C LYS A 406 12.88 -0.70 -21.95
N GLY A 407 12.82 0.22 -20.97
CA GLY A 407 13.74 1.35 -20.87
C GLY A 407 13.60 2.39 -22.00
N GLN A 408 12.51 2.40 -22.76
CA GLN A 408 12.31 3.28 -23.90
C GLN A 408 11.80 4.66 -23.45
N TYR A 409 12.61 5.36 -22.65
CA TYR A 409 12.33 6.70 -22.16
C TYR A 409 13.66 7.42 -21.86
N GLU A 410 13.65 8.73 -21.76
CA GLU A 410 14.80 9.54 -21.36
C GLU A 410 14.68 9.96 -19.89
N ILE A 411 13.58 10.62 -19.53
CA ILE A 411 13.28 11.08 -18.17
C ILE A 411 11.78 10.89 -17.89
N GLY A 412 11.42 10.54 -16.65
CA GLY A 412 10.02 10.33 -16.28
C GLY A 412 9.76 10.61 -14.82
N ILE A 413 8.49 10.70 -14.45
CA ILE A 413 8.05 10.81 -13.04
C ILE A 413 7.26 9.57 -12.69
N VAL A 414 7.64 8.93 -11.59
CA VAL A 414 7.01 7.71 -11.09
C VAL A 414 6.80 7.78 -9.58
N ARG A 415 6.05 6.83 -9.06
CA ARG A 415 6.04 6.52 -7.65
C ARG A 415 6.45 5.07 -7.43
N TRP A 416 7.22 4.84 -6.41
CA TRP A 416 7.42 3.54 -5.79
C TRP A 416 6.48 3.41 -4.60
N ALA A 417 5.91 2.25 -4.39
CA ALA A 417 5.12 1.93 -3.19
C ALA A 417 5.67 0.64 -2.61
N ALA A 418 6.31 0.73 -1.44
CA ALA A 418 6.77 -0.45 -0.73
C ALA A 418 5.61 -1.06 0.07
N GLY A 419 5.57 -2.37 0.15
CA GLY A 419 4.65 -3.08 1.01
C GLY A 419 5.17 -3.20 2.45
N THR A 420 6.48 -3.02 2.65
CA THR A 420 7.10 -3.03 3.97
C THR A 420 7.67 -1.67 4.35
N LYS A 421 8.03 -1.52 5.62
CA LYS A 421 8.74 -0.32 6.10
C LYS A 421 10.25 -0.52 6.15
N ASP A 422 10.78 -1.58 5.54
CA ASP A 422 12.21 -1.83 5.53
C ASP A 422 12.90 -1.13 4.34
N MET A 423 14.08 -0.53 4.60
CA MET A 423 14.90 0.11 3.57
C MET A 423 15.32 -0.88 2.48
N ASP A 424 15.42 -2.17 2.79
CA ASP A 424 15.83 -3.21 1.83
C ASP A 424 14.91 -3.24 0.62
N GLU A 425 13.59 -3.30 0.84
CA GLU A 425 12.63 -3.38 -0.27
C GLU A 425 12.77 -2.22 -1.26
N ILE A 426 12.88 -0.98 -0.75
CA ILE A 426 12.93 0.19 -1.61
C ILE A 426 14.31 0.35 -2.24
N MET A 427 15.38 0.27 -1.45
CA MET A 427 16.74 0.50 -1.92
C MET A 427 17.17 -0.60 -2.89
N PHE A 428 16.96 -1.88 -2.53
CA PHE A 428 17.30 -3.01 -3.39
C PHE A 428 16.44 -2.99 -4.66
N GLY A 429 15.12 -2.86 -4.52
CA GLY A 429 14.19 -2.82 -5.66
C GLY A 429 14.48 -1.69 -6.63
N SER A 430 14.84 -0.49 -6.15
CA SER A 430 15.02 0.68 -7.02
C SER A 430 16.46 0.90 -7.53
N LEU A 431 17.47 0.25 -6.94
CA LEU A 431 18.88 0.55 -7.22
C LEU A 431 19.74 -0.67 -7.55
N ALA A 432 19.35 -1.90 -7.15
CA ALA A 432 20.16 -3.09 -7.45
C ALA A 432 20.16 -3.40 -8.95
N THR A 433 21.31 -3.83 -9.48
CA THR A 433 21.46 -4.24 -10.89
C THR A 433 20.50 -5.37 -11.26
N ASP A 434 20.30 -6.36 -10.37
CA ASP A 434 19.38 -7.48 -10.58
C ASP A 434 17.89 -7.07 -10.62
N SER A 435 17.58 -5.82 -10.22
CA SER A 435 16.22 -5.27 -10.22
C SER A 435 15.91 -4.41 -11.44
N ILE A 436 16.81 -4.33 -12.44
CA ILE A 436 16.60 -3.52 -13.66
C ILE A 436 15.32 -3.93 -14.38
N GLY A 437 14.54 -2.94 -14.81
CA GLY A 437 13.28 -3.10 -15.54
C GLY A 437 12.08 -3.28 -14.61
N ILE A 438 11.20 -4.23 -14.92
CA ILE A 438 9.91 -4.40 -14.22
C ILE A 438 10.08 -4.71 -12.73
N ALA A 439 11.22 -5.24 -12.30
CA ALA A 439 11.50 -5.53 -10.90
C ALA A 439 11.69 -4.27 -10.03
N GLY A 440 11.89 -3.06 -10.66
CA GLY A 440 11.82 -1.81 -9.93
C GLY A 440 12.95 -0.81 -10.15
N ASN A 441 14.14 -1.25 -10.57
CA ASN A 441 15.21 -0.35 -10.96
C ASN A 441 14.90 0.22 -12.35
N TRP A 442 13.97 1.15 -12.35
CA TRP A 442 13.46 1.78 -13.58
C TRP A 442 14.44 2.80 -14.17
N SER A 443 15.50 3.14 -13.44
CA SER A 443 16.57 4.03 -13.94
C SER A 443 17.60 3.33 -14.79
N TRP A 444 17.56 1.99 -14.87
CA TRP A 444 18.54 1.18 -15.59
C TRP A 444 19.96 1.37 -15.04
N TYR A 445 20.03 1.62 -13.73
CA TYR A 445 21.25 1.88 -13.01
C TYR A 445 21.98 0.59 -12.65
N SER A 446 23.30 0.56 -12.85
CA SER A 446 24.15 -0.55 -12.45
C SER A 446 25.44 -0.03 -11.82
N ASN A 447 25.70 -0.42 -10.58
CA ASN A 447 26.94 -0.09 -9.89
C ASN A 447 27.30 -1.22 -8.90
N PRO A 448 28.40 -1.97 -9.16
CA PRO A 448 28.79 -3.11 -8.31
C PRO A 448 29.03 -2.73 -6.83
N ALA A 449 29.50 -1.51 -6.54
CA ALA A 449 29.68 -1.07 -5.17
C ALA A 449 28.33 -0.84 -4.45
N MET A 450 27.32 -0.34 -5.17
CA MET A 450 25.95 -0.24 -4.68
C MET A 450 25.39 -1.64 -4.39
N ASP A 451 25.50 -2.56 -5.35
CA ASP A 451 25.00 -3.94 -5.20
C ASP A 451 25.61 -4.64 -3.97
N GLU A 452 26.94 -4.48 -3.78
CA GLU A 452 27.63 -5.05 -2.62
C GLU A 452 27.12 -4.51 -1.28
N LEU A 453 26.88 -3.20 -1.19
CA LEU A 453 26.34 -2.55 0.01
C LEU A 453 24.90 -3.01 0.29
N LEU A 454 24.05 -3.08 -0.72
CA LEU A 454 22.66 -3.51 -0.57
C LEU A 454 22.57 -4.97 -0.10
N VAL A 455 23.36 -5.87 -0.67
CA VAL A 455 23.41 -7.29 -0.24
C VAL A 455 23.93 -7.41 1.20
N LYS A 456 24.95 -6.64 1.58
CA LYS A 456 25.44 -6.61 2.97
C LYS A 456 24.39 -6.07 3.94
N ALA A 457 23.71 -4.99 3.57
CA ALA A 457 22.68 -4.38 4.42
C ALA A 457 21.46 -5.31 4.61
N ALA A 458 21.06 -6.04 3.57
CA ALA A 458 19.98 -7.03 3.67
C ALA A 458 20.27 -8.13 4.68
N GLY A 459 21.54 -8.55 4.81
CA GLY A 459 21.97 -9.61 5.71
C GLY A 459 22.44 -9.14 7.09
N GLU A 460 22.56 -7.84 7.33
CA GLU A 460 23.15 -7.31 8.58
C GLU A 460 22.12 -7.30 9.72
N THR A 461 22.43 -8.00 10.81
CA THR A 461 21.56 -8.13 11.98
C THR A 461 21.75 -7.02 13.00
N SER A 462 22.90 -6.31 13.00
CA SER A 462 23.12 -5.14 13.86
C SER A 462 22.43 -3.92 13.26
N PRO A 463 21.43 -3.33 13.93
CA PRO A 463 20.73 -2.14 13.43
C PRO A 463 21.66 -0.95 13.13
N GLU A 464 22.68 -0.74 13.95
CA GLU A 464 23.64 0.35 13.77
C GLU A 464 24.55 0.13 12.57
N THR A 465 25.06 -1.08 12.38
CA THR A 465 25.89 -1.43 11.22
C THR A 465 25.06 -1.36 9.93
N ARG A 466 23.81 -1.83 9.98
CA ARG A 466 22.86 -1.77 8.85
C ARG A 466 22.60 -0.32 8.41
N LYS A 467 22.36 0.59 9.35
CA LYS A 467 22.22 2.03 9.07
C LYS A 467 23.48 2.62 8.43
N GLN A 468 24.67 2.22 8.86
CA GLN A 468 25.93 2.66 8.26
C GLN A 468 26.05 2.19 6.80
N LEU A 469 25.71 0.92 6.51
CA LEU A 469 25.72 0.39 5.15
C LEU A 469 24.74 1.14 4.22
N TYR A 470 23.54 1.44 4.69
CA TYR A 470 22.62 2.28 3.93
C TYR A 470 23.10 3.73 3.78
N ALA A 471 23.78 4.29 4.79
CA ALA A 471 24.37 5.63 4.65
C ALA A 471 25.46 5.66 3.58
N GLU A 472 26.30 4.63 3.46
CA GLU A 472 27.28 4.48 2.39
C GLU A 472 26.60 4.32 1.02
N ALA A 473 25.54 3.50 0.93
CA ALA A 473 24.76 3.34 -0.30
C ALA A 473 24.10 4.66 -0.74
N ILE A 474 23.52 5.42 0.19
CA ILE A 474 22.90 6.72 -0.09
C ILE A 474 23.94 7.75 -0.54
N LYS A 475 25.19 7.67 -0.05
CA LYS A 475 26.27 8.52 -0.57
C LYS A 475 26.54 8.24 -2.06
N ILE A 476 26.68 6.96 -2.44
CA ILE A 476 26.84 6.58 -3.86
C ILE A 476 25.62 7.03 -4.67
N TYR A 477 24.40 6.83 -4.15
CA TYR A 477 23.17 7.31 -4.80
C TYR A 477 23.20 8.82 -5.07
N THR A 478 23.66 9.61 -4.09
CA THR A 478 23.74 11.07 -4.22
C THR A 478 24.84 11.51 -5.20
N GLU A 479 25.94 10.76 -5.29
CA GLU A 479 27.04 11.03 -6.23
C GLU A 479 26.68 10.64 -7.68
N ASP A 480 26.02 9.48 -7.88
CA ASP A 480 25.69 8.94 -9.19
C ASP A 480 24.37 9.49 -9.76
N ILE A 481 23.45 9.91 -8.91
CA ILE A 481 22.13 10.48 -9.25
C ILE A 481 21.37 9.60 -10.26
N PRO A 482 21.09 8.33 -9.96
CA PRO A 482 20.27 7.50 -10.85
C PRO A 482 18.82 8.01 -10.92
N GLN A 483 18.37 8.70 -9.86
CA GLN A 483 17.02 9.24 -9.70
C GLN A 483 17.10 10.57 -8.96
N VAL A 484 16.09 11.45 -9.13
CA VAL A 484 15.90 12.62 -8.26
C VAL A 484 14.76 12.33 -7.30
N PRO A 485 15.03 12.20 -5.98
CA PRO A 485 13.98 11.99 -5.00
C PRO A 485 13.13 13.26 -4.89
N LEU A 486 11.80 13.11 -4.88
CA LEU A 486 10.89 14.25 -4.80
C LEU A 486 10.31 14.40 -3.40
N TYR A 487 9.44 13.47 -3.02
CA TYR A 487 8.76 13.53 -1.73
C TYR A 487 8.18 12.18 -1.30
N TYR A 488 7.91 12.07 0.00
CA TYR A 488 7.12 11.03 0.63
C TYR A 488 5.74 11.60 0.95
N PRO A 489 4.65 11.16 0.32
CA PRO A 489 3.31 11.62 0.67
C PRO A 489 2.87 11.06 2.02
N ASP A 490 1.99 11.75 2.73
CA ASP A 490 1.26 11.17 3.85
C ASP A 490 0.06 10.38 3.33
N GLY A 491 -0.09 9.15 3.80
CA GLY A 491 -1.33 8.39 3.70
C GLY A 491 -2.43 9.01 4.55
N SER A 492 -3.67 8.71 4.25
CA SER A 492 -4.80 9.18 5.04
C SER A 492 -6.00 8.25 4.95
N ARG A 493 -6.79 8.23 6.02
CA ARG A 493 -8.08 7.52 6.06
C ARG A 493 -9.12 8.43 6.67
N ALA A 494 -10.35 8.33 6.16
CA ALA A 494 -11.50 9.04 6.71
C ALA A 494 -12.55 8.03 7.19
N TYR A 495 -13.15 8.30 8.34
CA TYR A 495 -14.13 7.42 8.94
C TYR A 495 -15.15 8.18 9.80
N SER A 496 -16.31 7.57 10.00
CA SER A 496 -17.40 8.10 10.82
C SER A 496 -17.00 8.19 12.29
N THR A 497 -17.42 9.23 12.98
CA THR A 497 -17.30 9.35 14.45
C THR A 497 -18.06 8.25 15.22
N LYS A 498 -18.91 7.47 14.51
CA LYS A 498 -19.58 6.28 15.07
C LYS A 498 -18.62 5.09 15.24
N LEU A 499 -17.40 5.17 14.70
CA LEU A 499 -16.37 4.13 14.85
C LEU A 499 -15.28 4.56 15.84
N VAL A 500 -14.84 3.62 16.64
CA VAL A 500 -13.60 3.70 17.42
C VAL A 500 -12.54 2.90 16.68
N ILE A 501 -11.47 3.57 16.29
CA ILE A 501 -10.32 3.01 15.59
C ILE A 501 -9.08 3.48 16.33
N GLU A 502 -8.25 2.56 16.80
CA GLU A 502 -6.94 2.94 17.38
C GLU A 502 -6.01 3.46 16.27
N GLU A 503 -5.33 4.58 16.50
CA GLU A 503 -4.55 5.29 15.47
C GLU A 503 -3.53 4.40 14.75
N GLY A 504 -2.85 3.50 15.46
CA GLY A 504 -1.88 2.57 14.86
C GLY A 504 -2.50 1.53 13.92
N ASN A 505 -3.79 1.21 14.06
CA ASN A 505 -4.45 0.16 13.29
C ASN A 505 -5.01 0.66 11.94
N VAL A 506 -5.19 1.96 11.78
CA VAL A 506 -5.74 2.55 10.55
C VAL A 506 -4.82 2.34 9.34
N GLU A 507 -3.52 2.26 9.57
CA GLU A 507 -2.51 2.08 8.53
C GLU A 507 -2.57 0.69 7.87
N TYR A 508 -3.05 -0.33 8.61
CA TYR A 508 -3.04 -1.73 8.15
C TYR A 508 -4.36 -2.23 7.58
N ASP A 509 -5.37 -1.36 7.42
CA ASP A 509 -6.68 -1.65 6.83
C ASP A 509 -7.38 -2.90 7.43
N ARG A 510 -7.20 -3.14 8.76
CA ARG A 510 -7.73 -4.29 9.49
C ARG A 510 -8.96 -3.91 10.28
N VAL A 511 -10.07 -4.55 9.94
CA VAL A 511 -11.37 -4.28 10.57
C VAL A 511 -11.52 -4.95 11.95
N PHE A 512 -10.73 -5.99 12.23
CA PHE A 512 -10.79 -6.74 13.49
C PHE A 512 -10.69 -5.84 14.73
N ASP A 513 -9.85 -4.81 14.67
CA ASP A 513 -9.57 -3.92 15.80
C ASP A 513 -10.56 -2.75 15.92
N TYR A 514 -11.62 -2.73 15.11
CA TYR A 514 -12.63 -1.66 15.11
C TYR A 514 -13.81 -2.00 15.99
N SER A 515 -14.41 -0.96 16.58
CA SER A 515 -15.66 -1.10 17.34
C SER A 515 -16.59 0.09 17.10
N TRP A 516 -17.87 -0.08 17.44
CA TRP A 516 -18.79 1.06 17.46
C TRP A 516 -18.51 1.95 18.68
N ALA A 517 -18.61 3.27 18.48
CA ALA A 517 -18.56 4.23 19.58
C ALA A 517 -19.74 4.01 20.54
N ASN A 518 -19.48 4.14 21.84
CA ASN A 518 -20.48 3.97 22.90
C ASN A 518 -21.43 5.14 22.99
#